data_8ed23fe209b3e24178690928eec74b03
#
_entry.id   8ed23fe209b3e24178690928eec74b03
#
_cell.length_a   1.000
_cell.length_b   1.000
_cell.length_c   1.000
_cell.angle_alpha   90.00
_cell.angle_beta   90.00
_cell.angle_gamma   90.00
#
_symmetry.space_group_name_H-M   'P 1'
#
loop_
_entity.id
_entity.type
_entity.pdbx_description
1 polymer ?
#
loop_
_entity_poly.entity_id
_entity_poly.type
_entity_poly.pdbx_seq_one_letter_code
_entity_poly.pdbx_strand_id
1 'polypeptide(L)'
;MSTSGCKHLQLVQEVRPIADGCQECLTIGDSWVHLRLCLISGDVGCCDASKNKHATKHFHSTKHPIIRSFELGEDWRWCYIDSTFV
;
A
#
# COMPACT_ATOMS: atom_id res chain seq x y z
N MET A 1 -18.37 -9.37 12.99
CA MET A 1 -17.48 -8.49 13.74
C MET A 1 -16.06 -8.59 13.19
N SER A 2 -15.39 -7.47 13.02
CA SER A 2 -14.02 -7.49 12.54
C SER A 2 -13.10 -8.09 13.60
N THR A 3 -12.25 -9.03 13.20
CA THR A 3 -11.28 -9.65 14.10
C THR A 3 -10.04 -8.76 14.31
N SER A 4 -9.79 -7.82 13.40
CA SER A 4 -8.60 -6.98 13.46
C SER A 4 -8.67 -5.94 14.57
N GLY A 5 -9.85 -5.47 14.90
CA GLY A 5 -10.01 -4.38 15.84
C GLY A 5 -9.43 -3.06 15.37
N CYS A 6 -8.95 -2.96 14.15
CA CYS A 6 -8.31 -1.78 13.61
C CYS A 6 -9.35 -0.77 13.16
N LYS A 7 -9.44 0.35 13.89
CA LYS A 7 -10.41 1.40 13.55
C LYS A 7 -10.03 2.16 12.27
N HIS A 8 -8.78 2.05 11.82
CA HIS A 8 -8.35 2.71 10.59
C HIS A 8 -8.95 2.07 9.34
N LEU A 9 -9.54 0.88 9.46
CA LEU A 9 -10.28 0.26 8.36
C LEU A 9 -11.45 1.11 7.88
N GLN A 10 -11.95 2.01 8.71
CA GLN A 10 -13.01 2.94 8.31
C GLN A 10 -12.57 3.90 7.21
N LEU A 11 -11.26 4.08 7.04
CA LEU A 11 -10.70 4.97 6.02
C LEU A 11 -10.60 4.31 4.66
N VAL A 12 -10.76 2.99 4.59
CA VAL A 12 -10.66 2.24 3.32
C VAL A 12 -11.75 2.70 2.38
N GLN A 13 -11.35 2.99 1.13
CA GLN A 13 -12.23 3.41 0.07
C GLN A 13 -12.25 2.35 -1.02
N GLU A 14 -13.26 2.42 -1.88
CA GLU A 14 -13.29 1.63 -3.08
C GLU A 14 -12.41 2.32 -4.11
N VAL A 15 -11.16 1.86 -4.23
CA VAL A 15 -10.17 2.52 -5.07
C VAL A 15 -9.82 1.68 -6.27
N ARG A 16 -9.32 2.34 -7.32
CA ARG A 16 -8.72 1.68 -8.47
C ARG A 16 -7.25 2.01 -8.50
N PRO A 17 -6.38 1.01 -8.79
CA PRO A 17 -4.96 1.30 -8.92
C PRO A 17 -4.71 2.34 -10.02
N ILE A 18 -3.88 3.33 -9.70
CA ILE A 18 -3.55 4.39 -10.67
C ILE A 18 -2.49 3.95 -11.67
N ALA A 19 -1.85 2.80 -11.45
CA ALA A 19 -0.83 2.27 -12.35
C ALA A 19 -0.73 0.76 -12.15
N ASP A 20 -0.09 0.08 -13.11
CA ASP A 20 0.15 -1.36 -13.03
C ASP A 20 1.47 -1.69 -12.33
N GLY A 21 2.25 -0.69 -11.98
CA GLY A 21 3.54 -0.84 -11.33
C GLY A 21 3.76 0.30 -10.36
N CYS A 22 4.93 0.34 -9.74
CA CYS A 22 5.28 1.45 -8.86
C CYS A 22 5.47 2.70 -9.71
N GLN A 23 4.51 3.60 -9.65
CA GLN A 23 4.49 4.78 -10.51
C GLN A 23 5.74 5.64 -10.31
N GLU A 24 6.19 5.79 -9.07
CA GLU A 24 7.37 6.59 -8.78
C GLU A 24 8.65 5.93 -9.28
N CYS A 25 8.77 4.60 -9.17
CA CYS A 25 9.90 3.88 -9.77
C CYS A 25 9.90 4.02 -11.28
N LEU A 26 8.74 3.92 -11.92
CA LEU A 26 8.64 4.10 -13.36
C LEU A 26 9.09 5.49 -13.79
N THR A 27 8.73 6.51 -13.02
CA THR A 27 9.10 7.90 -13.31
C THR A 27 10.60 8.11 -13.24
N ILE A 28 11.28 7.48 -12.29
CA ILE A 28 12.72 7.65 -12.11
C ILE A 28 13.55 6.57 -12.81
N GLY A 29 12.89 5.64 -13.53
CA GLY A 29 13.57 4.57 -14.24
C GLY A 29 14.15 3.49 -13.34
N ASP A 30 13.58 3.29 -12.16
CA ASP A 30 14.04 2.29 -11.21
C ASP A 30 13.14 1.05 -11.22
N SER A 31 13.55 0.03 -10.50
CA SER A 31 12.82 -1.23 -10.38
C SER A 31 12.33 -1.45 -8.95
N TRP A 32 11.51 -2.48 -8.78
CA TRP A 32 10.94 -2.82 -7.48
C TRP A 32 10.89 -4.34 -7.31
N VAL A 33 10.68 -4.78 -6.04
CA VAL A 33 10.54 -6.20 -5.73
C VAL A 33 9.08 -6.61 -5.77
N HIS A 34 8.25 -6.01 -4.90
CA HIS A 34 6.81 -6.26 -4.87
C HIS A 34 6.05 -4.95 -4.80
N LEU A 35 4.74 -5.02 -5.04
CA LEU A 35 3.89 -3.84 -5.08
C LEU A 35 2.86 -3.85 -3.96
N ARG A 36 2.48 -2.65 -3.52
CA ARG A 36 1.44 -2.41 -2.52
C ARG A 36 0.46 -1.37 -3.04
N LEU A 37 -0.82 -1.58 -2.76
CA LEU A 37 -1.89 -0.68 -3.17
C LEU A 37 -2.42 0.07 -1.94
N CYS A 38 -2.41 1.40 -2.00
CA CYS A 38 -3.04 2.23 -0.98
C CYS A 38 -4.56 2.13 -1.11
N LEU A 39 -5.23 1.65 -0.06
CA LEU A 39 -6.68 1.45 -0.08
C LEU A 39 -7.46 2.74 0.21
N ILE A 40 -6.80 3.87 0.34
CA ILE A 40 -7.45 5.16 0.53
C ILE A 40 -7.38 5.99 -0.77
N SER A 41 -6.24 5.95 -1.47
CA SER A 41 -6.05 6.80 -2.66
C SER A 41 -5.87 6.04 -3.97
N GLY A 42 -5.62 4.73 -3.92
CA GLY A 42 -5.32 3.96 -5.12
C GLY A 42 -3.87 4.05 -5.58
N ASP A 43 -3.01 4.71 -4.83
CA ASP A 43 -1.59 4.82 -5.17
C ASP A 43 -0.94 3.44 -5.13
N VAL A 44 -0.07 3.18 -6.11
CA VAL A 44 0.68 1.92 -6.19
C VAL A 44 2.14 2.22 -5.91
N GLY A 45 2.68 1.63 -4.85
CA GLY A 45 4.06 1.84 -4.44
C GLY A 45 4.79 0.52 -4.23
N CYS A 46 6.12 0.57 -4.22
CA CYS A 46 6.93 -0.61 -3.99
C CYS A 46 7.07 -0.91 -2.49
N CYS A 47 7.29 -2.19 -2.18
CA CYS A 47 7.35 -2.68 -0.81
C CYS A 47 8.67 -2.30 -0.12
N ASP A 48 8.76 -2.60 1.19
CA ASP A 48 9.95 -2.30 1.97
C ASP A 48 11.16 -3.15 1.61
N ALA A 49 10.97 -4.26 0.89
CA ALA A 49 12.09 -5.02 0.33
C ALA A 49 12.65 -4.36 -0.93
N SER A 50 11.93 -3.41 -1.50
CA SER A 50 12.37 -2.66 -2.67
C SER A 50 13.34 -1.56 -2.26
N LYS A 51 14.19 -1.15 -3.21
CA LYS A 51 15.20 -0.13 -2.97
C LYS A 51 14.60 1.19 -2.48
N ASN A 52 13.48 1.60 -3.06
CA ASN A 52 12.92 2.94 -2.82
C ASN A 52 11.79 2.98 -1.80
N LYS A 53 11.17 1.87 -1.46
CA LYS A 53 10.14 1.78 -0.41
C LYS A 53 9.03 2.82 -0.60
N HIS A 54 8.54 2.99 -1.83
CA HIS A 54 7.60 4.06 -2.14
C HIS A 54 6.25 3.93 -1.41
N ALA A 55 5.79 2.69 -1.12
CA ALA A 55 4.55 2.51 -0.37
C ALA A 55 4.66 3.08 1.04
N THR A 56 5.77 2.83 1.73
CA THR A 56 5.99 3.39 3.07
C THR A 56 6.17 4.90 3.02
N LYS A 57 6.87 5.41 2.01
CA LYS A 57 7.02 6.86 1.82
C LYS A 57 5.68 7.53 1.57
N HIS A 58 4.80 6.87 0.81
CA HIS A 58 3.44 7.37 0.57
C HIS A 58 2.67 7.48 1.89
N PHE A 59 2.75 6.48 2.77
CA PHE A 59 2.14 6.55 4.08
C PHE A 59 2.68 7.73 4.89
N HIS A 60 4.00 7.91 4.92
CA HIS A 60 4.59 9.01 5.69
C HIS A 60 4.15 10.38 5.17
N SER A 61 3.97 10.50 3.87
CA SER A 61 3.58 11.76 3.23
C SER A 61 2.09 12.07 3.39
N THR A 62 1.22 11.06 3.29
CA THR A 62 -0.24 11.24 3.23
C THR A 62 -0.95 10.83 4.50
N LYS A 63 -0.31 10.00 5.33
CA LYS A 63 -0.91 9.37 6.51
C LYS A 63 -2.05 8.41 6.17
N HIS A 64 -2.08 7.91 4.93
CA HIS A 64 -3.02 6.87 4.52
C HIS A 64 -2.53 5.52 5.06
N PRO A 65 -3.17 4.94 6.10
CA PRO A 65 -2.55 3.86 6.87
C PRO A 65 -2.75 2.47 6.30
N ILE A 66 -3.72 2.27 5.42
CA ILE A 66 -4.11 0.92 5.01
C ILE A 66 -3.62 0.64 3.59
N ILE A 67 -2.85 -0.43 3.46
CA ILE A 67 -2.43 -0.95 2.16
C ILE A 67 -2.85 -2.41 2.02
N ARG A 68 -2.86 -2.89 0.79
CA ARG A 68 -2.96 -4.32 0.50
C ARG A 68 -1.85 -4.73 -0.43
N SER A 69 -1.57 -6.04 -0.48
CA SER A 69 -0.70 -6.55 -1.52
C SER A 69 -1.31 -6.28 -2.89
N PHE A 70 -0.49 -5.87 -3.85
CA PHE A 70 -0.88 -5.71 -5.25
C PHE A 70 -0.21 -6.78 -6.11
N GLU A 71 0.11 -7.92 -5.49
CA GLU A 71 0.70 -9.06 -6.18
C GLU A 71 -0.36 -10.12 -6.45
N LEU A 72 -0.24 -10.77 -7.58
CA LEU A 72 -1.17 -11.83 -7.97
C LEU A 72 -1.13 -12.97 -6.94
N GLY A 73 -2.30 -13.38 -6.47
CA GLY A 73 -2.38 -14.46 -5.49
C GLY A 73 -2.24 -14.04 -4.03
N GLU A 74 -2.02 -12.75 -3.77
CA GLU A 74 -1.93 -12.21 -2.42
C GLU A 74 -3.10 -11.26 -2.15
N ASP A 75 -3.73 -11.40 -0.99
CA ASP A 75 -4.90 -10.58 -0.66
C ASP A 75 -4.87 -9.98 0.75
N TRP A 76 -3.72 -10.08 1.44
CA TRP A 76 -3.60 -9.52 2.79
C TRP A 76 -3.61 -7.98 2.77
N ARG A 77 -4.02 -7.41 3.92
CA ARG A 77 -3.99 -5.96 4.15
C ARG A 77 -3.16 -5.67 5.39
N TRP A 78 -2.58 -4.48 5.42
CA TRP A 78 -1.69 -4.04 6.50
C TRP A 78 -2.03 -2.63 6.92
N CYS A 79 -2.04 -2.39 8.23
CA CYS A 79 -2.17 -1.04 8.78
C CYS A 79 -0.83 -0.57 9.31
N TYR A 80 -0.30 0.50 8.73
CA TYR A 80 0.99 1.05 9.15
C TYR A 80 0.96 1.63 10.57
N ILE A 81 -0.18 2.21 10.98
CA ILE A 81 -0.28 2.83 12.30
C ILE A 81 -0.30 1.76 13.39
N ASP A 82 -1.10 0.74 13.20
CA ASP A 82 -1.23 -0.34 14.17
C ASP A 82 -0.17 -1.42 14.01
N SER A 83 0.61 -1.36 12.92
CA SER A 83 1.67 -2.31 12.58
C SER A 83 1.18 -3.75 12.65
N THR A 84 0.05 -4.01 12.03
CA THR A 84 -0.57 -5.32 12.03
C THR A 84 -1.36 -5.58 10.75
N PHE A 85 -1.56 -6.87 10.44
CA PHE A 85 -2.47 -7.25 9.37
C PHE A 85 -3.92 -6.97 9.81
N VAL A 86 -4.74 -6.56 8.87
CA VAL A 86 -6.13 -6.22 9.15
C VAL A 86 -7.14 -6.88 8.23
#